data_732d4ce2f1118aa0baf86fbc66f12401
#
_entry.id   732d4ce2f1118aa0baf86fbc66f12401
#
_cell.length_a   1.000
_cell.length_b   1.000
_cell.length_c   1.000
_cell.angle_alpha   90.00
_cell.angle_beta   90.00
_cell.angle_gamma   90.00
#
_symmetry.space_group_name_H-M   'P 1'
#
loop_
_entity.id
_entity.type
_entity.pdbx_description
1 polymer ?
#
loop_
_entity_poly.entity_id
_entity_poly.type
_entity_poly.pdbx_seq_one_letter_code
_entity_poly.pdbx_strand_id
1 'polypeptide(L)'
;VATPGGQVLEQATDTIARLTSRHPNRAIVINAQPSVSDAPLEAWVQAHCQIPGPGRPQVCGEQITIEARGAAVSQVPGTVLPLLVPDLPVIFWWPYGMPYDQPLFKRLSDLADRIIVDSATCETPERALVRLAELLGKPSEISDMVWARLTPWREMIAQFFDSPSMLPHLYSLQRIEVTYRNPTGDRSAALLLLGWLGSRLGWTLNGTLQRD
;
A
#
# COMPACT_ATOMS: atom_id res chain seq x y z
N VAL A 1 4.44 -9.18 -2.79
CA VAL A 1 3.99 -8.22 -3.81
C VAL A 1 3.21 -8.97 -4.88
N ALA A 2 1.98 -8.58 -5.18
CA ALA A 2 1.17 -9.18 -6.25
C ALA A 2 0.95 -8.16 -7.37
N THR A 3 1.25 -8.53 -8.61
CA THR A 3 1.23 -7.60 -9.76
C THR A 3 0.54 -8.23 -10.97
N PRO A 4 -0.18 -7.46 -11.79
CA PRO A 4 -0.82 -7.93 -13.02
C PRO A 4 -0.03 -7.53 -14.28
N GLY A 5 1.21 -7.99 -14.49
CA GLY A 5 1.91 -7.78 -15.76
C GLY A 5 3.40 -7.39 -15.66
N GLY A 6 4.12 -7.48 -16.79
CA GLY A 6 5.57 -7.43 -16.86
C GLY A 6 6.23 -6.11 -16.41
N GLN A 7 5.74 -4.94 -16.83
CA GLN A 7 6.31 -3.63 -16.41
C GLN A 7 6.19 -3.41 -14.91
N VAL A 8 5.11 -3.89 -14.33
CA VAL A 8 4.84 -3.82 -12.90
C VAL A 8 5.78 -4.71 -12.11
N LEU A 9 6.14 -5.86 -12.65
CA LEU A 9 7.11 -6.78 -12.08
C LEU A 9 8.50 -6.12 -11.98
N GLU A 10 8.94 -5.44 -13.02
CA GLU A 10 10.21 -4.74 -13.05
C GLU A 10 10.26 -3.62 -12.01
N GLN A 11 9.23 -2.79 -11.92
CA GLN A 11 9.13 -1.73 -10.90
C GLN A 11 9.11 -2.28 -9.47
N ALA A 12 8.42 -3.40 -9.24
CA ALA A 12 8.41 -4.06 -7.95
C ALA A 12 9.80 -4.59 -7.59
N THR A 13 10.51 -5.22 -8.52
CA THR A 13 11.87 -5.73 -8.36
C THR A 13 12.84 -4.61 -8.02
N ASP A 14 12.79 -3.49 -8.73
CA ASP A 14 13.62 -2.31 -8.46
C ASP A 14 13.35 -1.73 -7.07
N THR A 15 12.08 -1.69 -6.67
CA THR A 15 11.70 -1.21 -5.34
C THR A 15 12.24 -2.13 -4.25
N ILE A 16 12.12 -3.45 -4.42
CA ILE A 16 12.66 -4.46 -3.49
C ILE A 16 14.17 -4.34 -3.38
N ALA A 17 14.88 -4.23 -4.51
CA ALA A 17 16.34 -4.08 -4.52
C ALA A 17 16.80 -2.84 -3.72
N ARG A 18 16.09 -1.72 -3.84
CA ARG A 18 16.35 -0.50 -3.06
C ARG A 18 16.02 -0.66 -1.57
N LEU A 19 14.95 -1.36 -1.24
CA LEU A 19 14.56 -1.63 0.15
C LEU A 19 15.56 -2.56 0.85
N THR A 20 16.04 -3.58 0.15
CA THR A 20 16.98 -4.58 0.69
C THR A 20 18.25 -3.94 1.25
N SER A 21 18.71 -2.83 0.68
CA SER A 21 19.89 -2.12 1.17
C SER A 21 19.78 -1.59 2.60
N ARG A 22 18.55 -1.30 3.03
CA ARG A 22 18.24 -0.73 4.35
C ARG A 22 17.53 -1.73 5.26
N HIS A 23 16.76 -2.63 4.66
CA HIS A 23 15.92 -3.60 5.34
C HIS A 23 16.12 -4.97 4.67
N PRO A 24 17.11 -5.79 5.16
CA PRO A 24 17.28 -7.15 4.67
C PRO A 24 15.96 -7.91 4.77
N ASN A 25 15.55 -8.54 3.68
CA ASN A 25 14.26 -9.22 3.62
C ASN A 25 14.30 -10.41 2.66
N ARG A 26 13.34 -11.31 2.80
CA ARG A 26 12.94 -12.24 1.76
C ARG A 26 11.71 -11.66 1.07
N ALA A 27 11.83 -11.31 -0.19
CA ALA A 27 10.72 -10.82 -0.99
C ALA A 27 10.11 -11.98 -1.80
N ILE A 28 8.79 -12.12 -1.75
CA ILE A 28 8.05 -13.02 -2.62
C ILE A 28 7.23 -12.14 -3.57
N VAL A 29 7.56 -12.17 -4.85
CA VAL A 29 6.89 -11.40 -5.90
C VAL A 29 5.97 -12.33 -6.68
N ILE A 30 4.70 -11.95 -6.79
CA ILE A 30 3.67 -12.75 -7.44
C ILE A 30 3.19 -11.99 -8.68
N ASN A 31 3.44 -12.53 -9.86
CA ASN A 31 2.86 -12.06 -11.12
C ASN A 31 1.65 -12.94 -11.46
N ALA A 32 0.45 -12.48 -11.06
CA ALA A 32 -0.79 -13.23 -11.25
C ALA A 32 -1.60 -12.68 -12.41
N GLN A 33 -1.89 -13.51 -13.40
CA GLN A 33 -2.63 -13.17 -14.61
C GLN A 33 -3.82 -14.13 -14.81
N PRO A 34 -4.93 -13.97 -14.05
CA PRO A 34 -6.05 -14.92 -14.06
C PRO A 34 -6.83 -14.94 -15.38
N SER A 35 -6.76 -13.86 -16.18
CA SER A 35 -7.50 -13.74 -17.45
C SER A 35 -6.72 -14.19 -18.68
N VAL A 36 -5.52 -14.72 -18.50
CA VAL A 36 -4.68 -15.25 -19.58
C VAL A 36 -4.85 -16.76 -19.65
N SER A 37 -4.52 -17.34 -20.81
CA SER A 37 -4.56 -18.79 -21.02
C SER A 37 -3.75 -19.56 -19.97
N ASP A 38 -4.24 -20.71 -19.59
CA ASP A 38 -3.63 -21.60 -18.60
C ASP A 38 -2.17 -21.92 -18.96
N ALA A 39 -1.31 -21.83 -17.96
CA ALA A 39 0.07 -22.27 -18.04
C ALA A 39 0.50 -22.85 -16.68
N PRO A 40 1.52 -23.73 -16.67
CA PRO A 40 2.12 -24.18 -15.42
C PRO A 40 2.59 -22.98 -14.57
N LEU A 41 2.55 -23.14 -13.25
CA LEU A 41 3.14 -22.18 -12.34
C LEU A 41 4.66 -22.24 -12.47
N GLU A 42 5.29 -21.10 -12.69
CA GLU A 42 6.74 -20.95 -12.78
C GLU A 42 7.27 -20.14 -11.61
N ALA A 43 8.45 -20.48 -11.11
CA ALA A 43 9.11 -19.73 -10.07
C ALA A 43 10.63 -19.72 -10.23
N TRP A 44 11.25 -18.60 -9.84
CA TRP A 44 12.72 -18.48 -9.83
C TRP A 44 13.17 -17.62 -8.65
N VAL A 45 14.45 -17.72 -8.31
CA VAL A 45 15.07 -16.99 -7.21
C VAL A 45 16.14 -16.06 -7.74
N GLN A 46 16.18 -14.84 -7.20
CA GLN A 46 17.18 -13.83 -7.48
C GLN A 46 17.76 -13.32 -6.15
N ALA A 47 19.06 -13.06 -6.12
CA ALA A 47 19.72 -12.40 -4.99
C ALA A 47 20.05 -10.95 -5.34
N HIS A 48 19.59 -10.03 -4.51
CA HIS A 48 19.94 -8.60 -4.60
C HIS A 48 21.01 -8.29 -3.56
N CYS A 49 22.27 -8.23 -4.00
CA CYS A 49 23.38 -7.94 -3.12
C CYS A 49 23.90 -6.54 -3.35
N GLN A 50 24.07 -5.77 -2.29
CA GLN A 50 24.74 -4.49 -2.31
C GLN A 50 26.09 -4.59 -1.60
N ILE A 51 27.14 -4.08 -2.24
CA ILE A 51 28.46 -3.97 -1.67
C ILE A 51 28.62 -2.52 -1.17
N PRO A 52 28.38 -2.26 0.13
CA PRO A 52 28.61 -0.94 0.68
C PRO A 52 30.11 -0.78 0.86
N GLY A 53 30.80 -0.02 0.04
CA GLY A 53 32.17 0.43 0.18
C GLY A 53 33.19 -0.37 1.06
N PRO A 54 34.47 -0.07 1.04
CA PRO A 54 35.49 -0.84 1.76
C PRO A 54 35.19 -0.96 3.28
N GLY A 55 35.26 -2.18 3.82
CA GLY A 55 35.13 -2.43 5.26
C GLY A 55 33.70 -2.54 5.80
N ARG A 56 32.67 -2.51 4.95
CA ARG A 56 31.29 -2.76 5.38
C ARG A 56 30.81 -4.15 4.94
N PRO A 57 30.01 -4.86 5.75
CA PRO A 57 29.49 -6.16 5.38
C PRO A 57 28.54 -6.03 4.18
N GLN A 58 28.60 -6.99 3.27
CA GLN A 58 27.67 -7.11 2.16
C GLN A 58 26.26 -7.43 2.70
N VAL A 59 25.26 -6.70 2.22
CA VAL A 59 23.86 -6.98 2.54
C VAL A 59 23.20 -7.58 1.29
N CYS A 60 22.65 -8.78 1.46
CA CYS A 60 21.92 -9.48 0.41
C CYS A 60 20.48 -9.70 0.86
N GLY A 61 19.54 -9.52 -0.08
CA GLY A 61 18.16 -9.96 0.05
C GLY A 61 17.85 -11.02 -0.99
N GLU A 62 16.91 -11.88 -0.69
CA GLU A 62 16.42 -12.92 -1.56
C GLU A 62 15.07 -12.50 -2.14
N GLN A 63 14.91 -12.60 -3.46
CA GLN A 63 13.64 -12.45 -4.14
C GLN A 63 13.23 -13.75 -4.80
N ILE A 64 12.07 -14.26 -4.43
CA ILE A 64 11.41 -15.40 -5.09
C ILE A 64 10.29 -14.82 -5.95
N THR A 65 10.36 -15.05 -7.25
CA THR A 65 9.31 -14.59 -8.17
C THR A 65 8.47 -15.79 -8.58
N ILE A 66 7.14 -15.64 -8.47
CA ILE A 66 6.15 -16.65 -8.85
C ILE A 66 5.31 -16.07 -9.98
N GLU A 67 5.30 -16.72 -11.13
CA GLU A 67 4.41 -16.42 -12.25
C GLU A 67 3.29 -17.45 -12.32
N ALA A 68 2.04 -16.96 -12.29
CA ALA A 68 0.85 -17.79 -12.33
C ALA A 68 -0.17 -17.22 -13.32
N ARG A 69 -0.63 -18.06 -14.26
CA ARG A 69 -1.57 -17.71 -15.32
C ARG A 69 -2.82 -18.59 -15.25
N GLY A 70 -3.97 -18.02 -15.60
CA GLY A 70 -5.23 -18.75 -15.65
C GLY A 70 -5.53 -19.48 -14.34
N ALA A 71 -5.82 -20.77 -14.43
CA ALA A 71 -6.17 -21.64 -13.30
C ALA A 71 -5.04 -21.79 -12.26
N ALA A 72 -3.77 -21.64 -12.66
CA ALA A 72 -2.62 -21.74 -11.75
C ALA A 72 -2.61 -20.65 -10.68
N VAL A 73 -3.30 -19.52 -10.88
CA VAL A 73 -3.44 -18.44 -9.88
C VAL A 73 -4.06 -18.95 -8.57
N SER A 74 -4.93 -19.96 -8.65
CA SER A 74 -5.55 -20.56 -7.47
C SER A 74 -4.56 -21.32 -6.56
N GLN A 75 -3.41 -21.73 -7.10
CA GLN A 75 -2.37 -22.49 -6.41
C GLN A 75 -1.38 -21.57 -5.64
N VAL A 76 -1.32 -20.29 -5.99
CA VAL A 76 -0.36 -19.32 -5.44
C VAL A 76 -0.33 -19.29 -3.91
N PRO A 77 -1.45 -19.20 -3.18
CA PRO A 77 -1.41 -19.14 -1.72
C PRO A 77 -0.78 -20.39 -1.08
N GLY A 78 -1.05 -21.57 -1.64
CA GLY A 78 -0.43 -22.82 -1.18
C GLY A 78 1.07 -22.89 -1.48
N THR A 79 1.51 -22.24 -2.56
CA THR A 79 2.93 -22.14 -2.92
C THR A 79 3.67 -21.13 -2.04
N VAL A 80 3.01 -20.03 -1.67
CA VAL A 80 3.61 -18.96 -0.83
C VAL A 80 3.79 -19.40 0.62
N LEU A 81 2.82 -20.11 1.19
CA LEU A 81 2.80 -20.46 2.59
C LEU A 81 4.11 -21.13 3.10
N PRO A 82 4.65 -22.18 2.45
CA PRO A 82 5.90 -22.82 2.88
C PRO A 82 7.16 -21.96 2.64
N LEU A 83 7.06 -20.86 1.88
CA LEU A 83 8.17 -19.94 1.65
C LEU A 83 8.27 -18.84 2.69
N LEU A 84 7.26 -18.66 3.52
CA LEU A 84 7.28 -17.70 4.61
C LEU A 84 8.25 -18.17 5.69
N VAL A 85 8.99 -17.21 6.25
CA VAL A 85 9.94 -17.50 7.35
C VAL A 85 9.17 -17.41 8.67
N PRO A 86 9.14 -18.49 9.48
CA PRO A 86 8.52 -18.43 10.79
C PRO A 86 9.13 -17.31 11.65
N ASP A 87 8.32 -16.71 12.52
CA ASP A 87 8.72 -15.67 13.47
C ASP A 87 9.16 -14.33 12.85
N LEU A 88 9.07 -14.18 11.53
CA LEU A 88 9.25 -12.88 10.86
C LEU A 88 7.91 -12.28 10.44
N PRO A 89 7.74 -10.94 10.56
CA PRO A 89 6.52 -10.29 10.16
C PRO A 89 6.31 -10.40 8.65
N VAL A 90 5.11 -10.74 8.25
CA VAL A 90 4.69 -10.84 6.85
C VAL A 90 4.02 -9.55 6.42
N ILE A 91 4.65 -8.83 5.49
CA ILE A 91 4.11 -7.61 4.90
C ILE A 91 3.60 -7.92 3.49
N PHE A 92 2.30 -7.80 3.31
CA PHE A 92 1.66 -7.99 2.02
C PHE A 92 1.47 -6.65 1.32
N TRP A 93 2.21 -6.40 0.25
CA TRP A 93 2.07 -5.19 -0.55
C TRP A 93 1.27 -5.47 -1.82
N TRP A 94 0.17 -4.73 -1.97
CA TRP A 94 -0.69 -4.72 -3.15
C TRP A 94 -0.62 -3.35 -3.84
N PRO A 95 0.21 -3.17 -4.88
CA PRO A 95 0.57 -1.85 -5.42
C PRO A 95 -0.45 -1.25 -6.39
N TYR A 96 -1.42 -2.01 -6.89
CA TYR A 96 -2.28 -1.56 -7.98
C TYR A 96 -3.76 -1.81 -7.74
N GLY A 97 -4.53 -0.72 -7.81
CA GLY A 97 -5.98 -0.77 -7.65
C GLY A 97 -6.40 -1.33 -6.29
N MET A 98 -7.71 -1.42 -6.08
CA MET A 98 -8.25 -2.10 -4.89
C MET A 98 -8.77 -3.49 -5.28
N PRO A 99 -8.29 -4.52 -4.61
CA PRO A 99 -8.65 -5.91 -4.92
C PRO A 99 -9.99 -6.32 -4.28
N TYR A 100 -11.07 -5.57 -4.54
CA TYR A 100 -12.34 -5.70 -3.82
C TYR A 100 -12.91 -7.12 -3.75
N ASP A 101 -12.81 -7.87 -4.85
CA ASP A 101 -13.45 -9.18 -5.00
C ASP A 101 -12.46 -10.23 -5.52
N GLN A 102 -11.15 -10.05 -5.31
CA GLN A 102 -10.16 -11.00 -5.79
C GLN A 102 -9.89 -12.09 -4.73
N PRO A 103 -10.20 -13.36 -5.03
CA PRO A 103 -9.94 -14.47 -4.11
C PRO A 103 -8.47 -14.58 -3.70
N LEU A 104 -7.55 -14.25 -4.62
CA LEU A 104 -6.11 -14.23 -4.36
C LEU A 104 -5.76 -13.23 -3.25
N PHE A 105 -6.26 -11.99 -3.34
CA PHE A 105 -6.01 -10.97 -2.31
C PHE A 105 -6.49 -11.44 -0.94
N LYS A 106 -7.73 -11.95 -0.86
CA LYS A 106 -8.29 -12.42 0.41
C LYS A 106 -7.42 -13.51 1.04
N ARG A 107 -7.03 -14.52 0.25
CA ARG A 107 -6.22 -15.64 0.75
C ARG A 107 -4.80 -15.23 1.14
N LEU A 108 -4.19 -14.26 0.45
CA LEU A 108 -2.87 -13.74 0.81
C LEU A 108 -2.94 -12.78 1.99
N SER A 109 -4.00 -11.98 2.10
CA SER A 109 -4.20 -11.10 3.26
C SER A 109 -4.37 -11.84 4.58
N ASP A 110 -4.92 -13.07 4.53
CA ASP A 110 -5.06 -13.91 5.72
C ASP A 110 -3.70 -14.43 6.24
N LEU A 111 -2.64 -14.35 5.43
CA LEU A 111 -1.26 -14.72 5.80
C LEU A 111 -0.42 -13.54 6.30
N ALA A 112 -0.95 -12.32 6.24
CA ALA A 112 -0.19 -11.10 6.47
C ALA A 112 -0.46 -10.50 7.84
N ASP A 113 0.60 -10.02 8.50
CA ASP A 113 0.50 -9.17 9.69
C ASP A 113 0.15 -7.73 9.30
N ARG A 114 0.66 -7.28 8.15
CA ARG A 114 0.39 -5.94 7.61
C ARG A 114 0.11 -5.97 6.11
N ILE A 115 -0.91 -5.25 5.70
CA ILE A 115 -1.27 -5.06 4.30
C ILE A 115 -0.96 -3.62 3.90
N ILE A 116 -0.21 -3.45 2.80
CA ILE A 116 0.09 -2.14 2.22
C ILE A 116 -0.65 -2.02 0.88
N VAL A 117 -1.42 -0.96 0.73
CA VAL A 117 -2.14 -0.60 -0.50
C VAL A 117 -1.77 0.80 -0.94
N ASP A 118 -2.12 1.18 -2.17
CA ASP A 118 -1.99 2.55 -2.67
C ASP A 118 -3.32 3.02 -3.26
N SER A 119 -4.08 3.80 -2.49
CA SER A 119 -5.38 4.31 -2.93
C SER A 119 -5.28 5.27 -4.12
N ALA A 120 -4.10 5.85 -4.40
CA ALA A 120 -3.88 6.69 -5.58
C ALA A 120 -3.97 5.90 -6.90
N THR A 121 -3.80 4.58 -6.86
CA THR A 121 -3.88 3.72 -8.04
C THR A 121 -5.30 3.22 -8.35
N CYS A 122 -6.29 3.69 -7.59
CA CYS A 122 -7.67 3.26 -7.71
C CYS A 122 -8.46 4.18 -8.66
N GLU A 123 -9.25 3.60 -9.55
CA GLU A 123 -10.10 4.36 -10.48
C GLU A 123 -11.18 5.19 -9.77
N THR A 124 -11.65 4.70 -8.61
CA THR A 124 -12.66 5.37 -7.80
C THR A 124 -12.18 5.52 -6.35
N PRO A 125 -11.44 6.60 -6.04
CA PRO A 125 -10.83 6.79 -4.72
C PRO A 125 -11.82 6.73 -3.55
N GLU A 126 -13.03 7.26 -3.72
CA GLU A 126 -14.06 7.27 -2.69
C GLU A 126 -14.48 5.84 -2.30
N ARG A 127 -14.72 4.98 -3.29
CA ARG A 127 -15.05 3.57 -3.05
C ARG A 127 -13.87 2.83 -2.44
N ALA A 128 -12.64 3.16 -2.87
CA ALA A 128 -11.42 2.59 -2.33
C ALA A 128 -11.29 2.87 -0.83
N LEU A 129 -11.45 4.13 -0.41
CA LEU A 129 -11.33 4.54 0.99
C LEU A 129 -12.43 3.93 1.86
N VAL A 130 -13.67 3.84 1.36
CA VAL A 130 -14.76 3.15 2.10
C VAL A 130 -14.40 1.68 2.31
N ARG A 131 -13.90 0.99 1.28
CA ARG A 131 -13.50 -0.42 1.41
C ARG A 131 -12.29 -0.62 2.32
N LEU A 132 -11.33 0.30 2.31
CA LEU A 132 -10.23 0.28 3.28
C LEU A 132 -10.76 0.42 4.71
N ALA A 133 -11.72 1.31 4.93
CA ALA A 133 -12.35 1.47 6.24
C ALA A 133 -13.07 0.19 6.71
N GLU A 134 -13.72 -0.55 5.81
CA GLU A 134 -14.35 -1.85 6.12
C GLU A 134 -13.33 -2.94 6.50
N LEU A 135 -12.09 -2.81 6.06
CA LEU A 135 -11.02 -3.73 6.40
C LEU A 135 -10.32 -3.38 7.73
N LEU A 136 -10.52 -2.15 8.25
CA LEU A 136 -9.98 -1.77 9.55
C LEU A 136 -10.64 -2.61 10.66
N GLY A 137 -9.84 -2.99 11.66
CA GLY A 137 -10.30 -3.85 12.75
C GLY A 137 -10.22 -5.35 12.49
N LYS A 138 -9.72 -5.78 11.32
CA LYS A 138 -9.27 -7.14 11.09
C LYS A 138 -7.93 -7.40 11.78
N PRO A 139 -7.51 -8.67 11.97
CA PRO A 139 -6.24 -9.00 12.60
C PRO A 139 -5.03 -8.34 11.92
N SER A 140 -5.06 -8.21 10.58
CA SER A 140 -3.99 -7.57 9.82
C SER A 140 -4.11 -6.06 9.87
N GLU A 141 -2.99 -5.37 10.15
CA GLU A 141 -2.92 -3.91 10.04
C GLU A 141 -2.91 -3.45 8.57
N ILE A 142 -3.71 -2.45 8.25
CA ILE A 142 -3.75 -1.87 6.91
C ILE A 142 -3.07 -0.51 6.88
N SER A 143 -2.20 -0.33 5.90
CA SER A 143 -1.49 0.92 5.62
C SER A 143 -1.72 1.37 4.19
N ASP A 144 -2.14 2.61 4.01
CA ASP A 144 -2.28 3.24 2.69
C ASP A 144 -1.07 4.11 2.39
N MET A 145 -0.46 3.93 1.23
CA MET A 145 0.70 4.69 0.77
C MET A 145 0.38 6.20 0.63
N VAL A 146 -0.84 6.55 0.23
CA VAL A 146 -1.28 7.97 0.18
C VAL A 146 -1.30 8.55 1.59
N TRP A 147 -1.83 7.81 2.56
CA TRP A 147 -1.81 8.24 3.97
C TRP A 147 -0.40 8.46 4.49
N ALA A 148 0.53 7.59 4.16
CA ALA A 148 1.94 7.74 4.52
C ALA A 148 2.57 8.98 3.87
N ARG A 149 2.28 9.25 2.59
CA ARG A 149 2.76 10.45 1.86
C ARG A 149 2.20 11.76 2.43
N LEU A 150 1.05 11.72 3.11
CA LEU A 150 0.45 12.88 3.77
C LEU A 150 1.08 13.21 5.13
N THR A 151 1.99 12.40 5.65
CA THR A 151 2.62 12.65 6.96
C THR A 151 3.22 14.04 7.08
N PRO A 152 4.05 14.55 6.14
CA PRO A 152 4.61 15.89 6.24
C PRO A 152 3.54 16.99 6.25
N TRP A 153 2.45 16.81 5.51
CA TRP A 153 1.31 17.75 5.51
C TRP A 153 0.61 17.78 6.86
N ARG A 154 0.35 16.62 7.43
CA ARG A 154 -0.30 16.53 8.75
C ARG A 154 0.57 17.13 9.85
N GLU A 155 1.88 16.86 9.80
CA GLU A 155 2.85 17.45 10.73
C GLU A 155 2.91 18.97 10.62
N MET A 156 2.97 19.51 9.40
CA MET A 156 3.01 20.97 9.17
C MET A 156 1.74 21.65 9.66
N ILE A 157 0.57 21.08 9.41
CA ILE A 157 -0.70 21.60 9.90
C ILE A 157 -0.76 21.55 11.43
N ALA A 158 -0.34 20.45 12.04
CA ALA A 158 -0.30 20.32 13.50
C ALA A 158 0.63 21.36 14.13
N GLN A 159 1.86 21.49 13.61
CA GLN A 159 2.84 22.47 14.07
C GLN A 159 2.35 23.91 13.96
N PHE A 160 1.57 24.23 12.93
CA PHE A 160 0.99 25.58 12.80
C PHE A 160 0.10 25.95 13.98
N PHE A 161 -0.67 24.99 14.51
CA PHE A 161 -1.56 25.19 15.64
C PHE A 161 -0.93 24.92 17.02
N ASP A 162 0.31 24.41 17.08
CA ASP A 162 1.03 24.21 18.34
C ASP A 162 1.45 25.54 19.01
N SER A 163 1.44 26.63 18.25
CA SER A 163 1.72 27.98 18.81
C SER A 163 0.59 28.42 19.73
N PRO A 164 0.90 28.91 20.95
CA PRO A 164 -0.10 29.42 21.89
C PRO A 164 -1.01 30.51 21.31
N SER A 165 -0.54 31.29 20.34
CA SER A 165 -1.31 32.32 19.65
C SER A 165 -2.28 31.74 18.61
N MET A 166 -1.97 30.58 18.03
CA MET A 166 -2.77 29.95 16.96
C MET A 166 -3.72 28.88 17.49
N LEU A 167 -3.40 28.22 18.60
CA LEU A 167 -4.22 27.18 19.19
C LEU A 167 -5.70 27.58 19.43
N PRO A 168 -6.04 28.79 19.93
CA PRO A 168 -7.44 29.21 20.09
C PRO A 168 -8.21 29.25 18.77
N HIS A 169 -7.53 29.54 17.65
CA HIS A 169 -8.15 29.63 16.33
C HIS A 169 -8.55 28.26 15.78
N LEU A 170 -7.89 27.18 16.23
CA LEU A 170 -8.25 25.81 15.86
C LEU A 170 -9.70 25.47 16.22
N TYR A 171 -10.16 25.94 17.38
CA TYR A 171 -11.52 25.69 17.88
C TYR A 171 -12.57 26.63 17.26
N SER A 172 -12.15 27.67 16.56
CA SER A 172 -13.04 28.62 15.87
C SER A 172 -13.12 28.38 14.36
N LEU A 173 -12.46 27.33 13.84
CA LEU A 173 -12.53 26.96 12.43
C LEU A 173 -13.98 26.60 12.04
N GLN A 174 -14.49 27.23 10.98
CA GLN A 174 -15.82 26.98 10.44
C GLN A 174 -15.79 26.35 9.04
N ARG A 175 -14.68 26.51 8.32
CA ARG A 175 -14.53 26.01 6.95
C ARG A 175 -13.09 25.59 6.71
N ILE A 176 -12.95 24.47 6.04
CA ILE A 176 -11.67 23.97 5.51
C ILE A 176 -11.85 23.72 4.01
N GLU A 177 -10.90 24.19 3.22
CA GLU A 177 -10.84 23.98 1.80
C GLU A 177 -9.50 23.40 1.43
N VAL A 178 -9.51 22.30 0.67
CA VAL A 178 -8.30 21.64 0.15
C VAL A 178 -8.31 21.77 -1.35
N THR A 179 -7.41 22.60 -1.88
CA THR A 179 -7.18 22.73 -3.30
C THR A 179 -6.05 21.81 -3.72
N TYR A 180 -6.28 20.96 -4.71
CA TYR A 180 -5.27 20.03 -5.19
C TYR A 180 -5.22 20.04 -6.71
N ARG A 181 -4.02 19.78 -7.25
CA ARG A 181 -3.82 19.61 -8.69
C ARG A 181 -3.53 18.15 -8.97
N ASN A 182 -4.42 17.51 -9.71
CA ASN A 182 -4.23 16.11 -10.07
C ASN A 182 -4.56 15.87 -11.54
N PRO A 183 -3.56 15.72 -12.42
CA PRO A 183 -3.75 15.43 -13.83
C PRO A 183 -4.35 14.03 -14.08
N THR A 184 -4.28 13.12 -13.13
CA THR A 184 -4.81 11.74 -13.23
C THR A 184 -6.22 11.57 -12.67
N GLY A 185 -6.79 12.61 -12.04
CA GLY A 185 -8.11 12.56 -11.41
C GLY A 185 -8.15 11.89 -10.03
N ASP A 186 -7.00 11.46 -9.48
CA ASP A 186 -6.93 10.90 -8.12
C ASP A 186 -7.18 11.98 -7.06
N ARG A 187 -8.13 11.73 -6.17
CA ARG A 187 -8.52 12.61 -5.06
C ARG A 187 -8.24 12.01 -3.68
N SER A 188 -7.60 10.85 -3.64
CA SER A 188 -7.37 10.12 -2.39
C SER A 188 -6.68 10.97 -1.34
N ALA A 189 -5.64 11.74 -1.73
CA ALA A 189 -4.90 12.60 -0.82
C ALA A 189 -5.77 13.71 -0.21
N ALA A 190 -6.57 14.39 -1.03
CA ALA A 190 -7.47 15.44 -0.57
C ALA A 190 -8.56 14.90 0.36
N LEU A 191 -9.16 13.76 -0.01
CA LEU A 191 -10.19 13.10 0.80
C LEU A 191 -9.64 12.64 2.16
N LEU A 192 -8.47 12.01 2.18
CA LEU A 192 -7.81 11.56 3.41
C LEU A 192 -7.44 12.74 4.31
N LEU A 193 -6.93 13.84 3.74
CA LEU A 193 -6.58 15.03 4.51
C LEU A 193 -7.83 15.69 5.12
N LEU A 194 -8.90 15.85 4.34
CA LEU A 194 -10.18 16.39 4.82
C LEU A 194 -10.80 15.49 5.90
N GLY A 195 -10.81 14.16 5.68
CA GLY A 195 -11.32 13.21 6.64
C GLY A 195 -10.53 13.24 7.96
N TRP A 196 -9.20 13.36 7.88
CA TRP A 196 -8.35 13.51 9.05
C TRP A 196 -8.67 14.80 9.84
N LEU A 197 -8.74 15.95 9.15
CA LEU A 197 -9.06 17.23 9.79
C LEU A 197 -10.45 17.19 10.42
N GLY A 198 -11.47 16.73 9.69
CA GLY A 198 -12.82 16.60 10.21
C GLY A 198 -12.87 15.70 11.45
N SER A 199 -12.18 14.55 11.42
CA SER A 199 -12.08 13.64 12.57
C SER A 199 -11.42 14.30 13.80
N ARG A 200 -10.33 15.06 13.58
CA ARG A 200 -9.60 15.74 14.66
C ARG A 200 -10.38 16.91 15.27
N LEU A 201 -11.20 17.56 14.47
CA LEU A 201 -12.05 18.69 14.91
C LEU A 201 -13.43 18.23 15.45
N GLY A 202 -13.70 16.91 15.41
CA GLY A 202 -14.98 16.37 15.84
C GLY A 202 -16.14 16.75 14.91
N TRP A 203 -15.84 17.06 13.64
CA TRP A 203 -16.86 17.45 12.66
C TRP A 203 -17.58 16.23 12.11
N THR A 204 -18.88 16.38 11.91
CA THR A 204 -19.71 15.39 11.21
C THR A 204 -20.08 15.93 9.84
N LEU A 205 -19.96 15.09 8.82
CA LEU A 205 -20.39 15.43 7.46
C LEU A 205 -21.91 15.42 7.39
N ASN A 206 -22.51 16.60 7.20
CA ASN A 206 -23.95 16.75 6.92
C ASN A 206 -24.13 17.03 5.42
N GLY A 207 -24.21 15.99 4.61
CA GLY A 207 -24.47 16.11 3.16
C GLY A 207 -23.56 15.26 2.27
N THR A 208 -23.82 15.31 0.98
CA THR A 208 -23.01 14.67 -0.08
C THR A 208 -21.86 15.56 -0.46
N LEU A 209 -20.69 14.96 -0.73
CA LEU A 209 -19.58 15.66 -1.36
C LEU A 209 -20.03 16.20 -2.73
N GLN A 210 -20.13 17.52 -2.86
CA GLN A 210 -20.41 18.15 -4.15
C GLN A 210 -19.15 18.13 -5.02
N ARG A 211 -19.32 17.84 -6.29
CA ARG A 211 -18.27 17.96 -7.32
C ARG A 211 -18.42 19.34 -7.94
N ASP A 212 -17.41 20.16 -7.83
CA ASP A 212 -17.22 21.30 -8.70
C ASP A 212 -16.39 20.92 -9.93
#